data_8ebbb7bcbcf1cfce6acd75c13ec63b48
#
_entry.id   8ebbb7bcbcf1cfce6acd75c13ec63b48
#
_cell.length_a   1.000
_cell.length_b   1.000
_cell.length_c   1.000
_cell.angle_alpha   90.00
_cell.angle_beta   90.00
_cell.angle_gamma   90.00
#
_symmetry.space_group_name_H-M   'P 1'
#
loop_
_entity.id
_entity.type
_entity.pdbx_description
1 polymer ?
#
loop_
_entity_poly.entity_id
_entity_poly.type
_entity_poly.pdbx_seq_one_letter_code
_entity_poly.pdbx_strand_id
1 'polypeptide(L)'
;MIFAPNKGAYVRTNAWLAAGAMAGAMLVLWLIGNPYVWTGAPAGLAAVGVRAWYLASEELLANWQMTDTTLTGPGGRSVPLNQIAAVNTMGSFVQIVTKGGDKHLIKYQADPAATKAAIERAMA
;
A
#
# COMPACT_ATOMS: atom_id res chain seq x y z
N MET A 1 -9.80 12.52 12.87
CA MET A 1 -9.80 11.07 12.55
C MET A 1 -8.42 10.70 12.02
N ILE A 2 -7.88 9.58 12.45
CA ILE A 2 -6.54 9.12 12.07
C ILE A 2 -6.67 7.83 11.27
N PHE A 3 -6.01 7.77 10.12
CA PHE A 3 -5.94 6.57 9.28
C PHE A 3 -4.54 5.96 9.43
N ALA A 4 -4.37 5.08 10.41
CA ALA A 4 -3.10 4.43 10.69
C ALA A 4 -2.93 3.17 9.84
N PRO A 5 -1.69 2.83 9.40
CA PRO A 5 -1.40 1.57 8.76
C PRO A 5 -1.69 0.40 9.70
N ASN A 6 -2.28 -0.67 9.17
CA ASN A 6 -2.56 -1.89 9.91
C ASN A 6 -1.45 -2.91 9.66
N LYS A 7 -0.87 -3.45 10.73
CA LYS A 7 0.22 -4.43 10.63
C LYS A 7 -0.21 -5.70 9.89
N GLY A 8 -1.43 -6.18 10.13
CA GLY A 8 -1.97 -7.35 9.45
C GLY A 8 -2.12 -7.12 7.94
N ALA A 9 -2.60 -5.93 7.54
CA ALA A 9 -2.69 -5.58 6.12
C ALA A 9 -1.32 -5.45 5.47
N TYR A 10 -0.34 -4.89 6.18
CA TYR A 10 1.05 -4.82 5.73
C TYR A 10 1.64 -6.20 5.48
N VAL A 11 1.52 -7.10 6.44
CA VAL A 11 2.02 -8.48 6.31
C VAL A 11 1.34 -9.22 5.17
N ARG A 12 0.02 -9.09 5.06
CA ARG A 12 -0.75 -9.75 3.98
C ARG A 12 -0.34 -9.24 2.61
N THR A 13 -0.20 -7.93 2.44
CA THR A 13 0.21 -7.34 1.17
C THR A 13 1.61 -7.79 0.78
N ASN A 14 2.55 -7.78 1.73
CA ASN A 14 3.92 -8.25 1.47
C ASN A 14 3.98 -9.76 1.23
N ALA A 15 3.11 -10.56 1.85
CA ALA A 15 3.01 -11.99 1.58
C ALA A 15 2.59 -12.25 0.11
N TRP A 16 1.63 -11.48 -0.42
CA TRP A 16 1.25 -11.55 -1.82
C TRP A 16 2.37 -11.11 -2.75
N LEU A 17 3.11 -10.05 -2.39
CA LEU A 17 4.29 -9.63 -3.14
C LEU A 17 5.37 -10.71 -3.15
N ALA A 18 5.58 -11.38 -2.02
CA ALA A 18 6.53 -12.49 -1.92
C ALA A 18 6.12 -13.65 -2.83
N ALA A 19 4.84 -14.02 -2.83
CA ALA A 19 4.32 -15.06 -3.72
C ALA A 19 4.54 -14.71 -5.19
N GLY A 20 4.29 -13.46 -5.58
CA GLY A 20 4.53 -12.98 -6.94
C GLY A 20 6.01 -13.00 -7.31
N ALA A 21 6.90 -12.57 -6.41
CA ALA A 21 8.34 -12.58 -6.62
C ALA A 21 8.89 -14.00 -6.75
N MET A 22 8.41 -14.95 -5.92
CA MET A 22 8.77 -16.36 -6.00
C MET A 22 8.37 -16.95 -7.36
N ALA A 23 7.11 -16.75 -7.75
CA ALA A 23 6.60 -17.24 -9.02
C ALA A 23 7.35 -16.62 -10.21
N GLY A 24 7.60 -15.31 -10.18
CA GLY A 24 8.32 -14.59 -11.23
C GLY A 24 9.76 -15.07 -11.37
N ALA A 25 10.47 -15.25 -10.24
CA ALA A 25 11.85 -15.76 -10.26
C ALA A 25 11.91 -17.19 -10.79
N MET A 26 10.98 -18.06 -10.40
CA MET A 26 10.90 -19.42 -10.90
C MET A 26 10.59 -19.46 -12.40
N LEU A 27 9.70 -18.59 -12.87
CA LEU A 27 9.37 -18.48 -14.29
C LEU A 27 10.56 -18.05 -15.11
N VAL A 28 11.33 -17.06 -14.66
CA VAL A 28 12.55 -16.60 -15.34
C VAL A 28 13.57 -17.72 -15.45
N LEU A 29 13.82 -18.43 -14.35
CA LEU A 29 14.76 -19.56 -14.34
C LEU A 29 14.32 -20.66 -15.29
N TRP A 30 13.02 -20.93 -15.36
CA TRP A 30 12.49 -21.93 -16.29
C TRP A 30 12.66 -21.49 -17.75
N LEU A 31 12.39 -20.23 -18.07
CA LEU A 31 12.50 -19.70 -19.44
C LEU A 31 13.93 -19.70 -19.97
N ILE A 32 14.93 -19.47 -19.10
CA ILE A 32 16.35 -19.52 -19.48
C ILE A 32 16.93 -20.96 -19.45
N GLY A 33 16.11 -21.96 -19.14
CA GLY A 33 16.52 -23.36 -19.10
C GLY A 33 17.37 -23.75 -17.91
N ASN A 34 17.30 -23.03 -16.80
CA ASN A 34 18.05 -23.35 -15.59
C ASN A 34 17.45 -24.57 -14.89
N PRO A 35 18.26 -25.62 -14.56
CA PRO A 35 17.74 -26.81 -13.90
C PRO A 35 17.35 -26.61 -12.45
N TYR A 36 17.73 -25.47 -11.84
CA TYR A 36 17.46 -25.16 -10.43
C TYR A 36 16.31 -24.15 -10.28
N VAL A 37 15.20 -24.37 -10.99
CA VAL A 37 14.01 -23.50 -10.96
C VAL A 37 13.50 -23.27 -9.54
N TRP A 38 13.56 -24.29 -8.67
CA TRP A 38 13.10 -24.19 -7.29
C TRP A 38 13.82 -23.12 -6.47
N THR A 39 15.05 -22.74 -6.84
CA THR A 39 15.81 -21.70 -6.13
C THR A 39 15.18 -20.32 -6.23
N GLY A 40 14.29 -20.09 -7.21
CA GLY A 40 13.53 -18.87 -7.34
C GLY A 40 12.57 -18.63 -6.18
N ALA A 41 12.05 -19.70 -5.55
CA ALA A 41 11.15 -19.58 -4.41
C ALA A 41 11.83 -18.96 -3.18
N PRO A 42 12.93 -19.53 -2.63
CA PRO A 42 13.60 -18.89 -1.50
C PRO A 42 14.21 -17.53 -1.84
N ALA A 43 14.70 -17.33 -3.06
CA ALA A 43 15.27 -16.04 -3.49
C ALA A 43 14.20 -14.94 -3.52
N GLY A 44 13.03 -15.19 -4.11
CA GLY A 44 11.93 -14.24 -4.14
C GLY A 44 11.38 -13.94 -2.75
N LEU A 45 11.21 -14.95 -1.92
CA LEU A 45 10.77 -14.79 -0.53
C LEU A 45 11.76 -13.95 0.28
N ALA A 46 13.06 -14.25 0.17
CA ALA A 46 14.10 -13.51 0.88
C ALA A 46 14.14 -12.04 0.45
N ALA A 47 14.06 -11.75 -0.84
CA ALA A 47 14.10 -10.39 -1.35
C ALA A 47 12.94 -9.55 -0.80
N VAL A 48 11.70 -10.04 -0.88
CA VAL A 48 10.53 -9.33 -0.38
C VAL A 48 10.51 -9.30 1.15
N GLY A 49 10.88 -10.39 1.82
CA GLY A 49 10.90 -10.49 3.27
C GLY A 49 11.90 -9.53 3.92
N VAL A 50 13.11 -9.43 3.39
CA VAL A 50 14.15 -8.50 3.89
C VAL A 50 13.69 -7.06 3.67
N ARG A 51 13.16 -6.74 2.49
CA ARG A 51 12.63 -5.42 2.19
C ARG A 51 11.48 -5.05 3.13
N ALA A 52 10.52 -5.95 3.33
CA ALA A 52 9.38 -5.71 4.21
C ALA A 52 9.82 -5.48 5.65
N TRP A 53 10.77 -6.27 6.14
CA TRP A 53 11.32 -6.10 7.49
C TRP A 53 12.04 -4.76 7.63
N TYR A 54 12.86 -4.40 6.64
CA TYR A 54 13.62 -3.15 6.66
C TYR A 54 12.71 -1.92 6.66
N LEU A 55 11.63 -1.94 5.86
CA LEU A 55 10.73 -0.81 5.70
C LEU A 55 9.57 -0.79 6.70
N ALA A 56 9.40 -1.84 7.51
CA ALA A 56 8.24 -1.98 8.40
C ALA A 56 8.08 -0.79 9.35
N SER A 57 9.18 -0.31 9.94
CA SER A 57 9.12 0.82 10.88
C SER A 57 8.66 2.12 10.21
N GLU A 58 9.10 2.37 8.97
CA GLU A 58 8.72 3.57 8.22
C GLU A 58 7.28 3.46 7.71
N GLU A 59 6.94 2.34 7.08
CA GLU A 59 5.62 2.13 6.48
C GLU A 59 4.49 2.08 7.53
N LEU A 60 4.75 1.48 8.69
CA LEU A 60 3.74 1.35 9.75
C LEU A 60 3.59 2.62 10.60
N LEU A 61 4.50 3.58 10.48
CA LEU A 61 4.40 4.88 11.15
C LEU A 61 3.82 5.97 10.24
N ALA A 62 3.57 5.67 8.98
CA ALA A 62 3.04 6.62 8.00
C ALA A 62 1.53 6.81 8.19
N ASN A 63 1.14 7.70 9.09
CA ASN A 63 -0.27 7.97 9.41
C ASN A 63 -0.83 9.12 8.57
N TRP A 64 -2.10 8.99 8.18
CA TRP A 64 -2.88 10.08 7.63
C TRP A 64 -3.88 10.58 8.67
N GLN A 65 -4.10 11.88 8.71
CA GLN A 65 -5.05 12.52 9.63
C GLN A 65 -6.06 13.34 8.84
N MET A 66 -7.31 13.27 9.23
CA MET A 66 -8.39 14.06 8.62
C MET A 66 -8.96 15.02 9.67
N THR A 67 -8.91 16.32 9.34
CA THR A 67 -9.59 17.37 10.08
C THR A 67 -10.92 17.72 9.39
N ASP A 68 -11.63 18.74 9.87
CA ASP A 68 -12.89 19.17 9.27
C ASP A 68 -12.74 19.65 7.83
N THR A 69 -11.55 20.11 7.44
CA THR A 69 -11.31 20.76 6.15
C THR A 69 -10.17 20.14 5.33
N THR A 70 -9.29 19.34 5.93
CA THR A 70 -8.04 18.94 5.30
C THR A 70 -7.67 17.50 5.67
N LEU A 71 -7.11 16.80 4.70
CA LEU A 71 -6.50 15.49 4.87
C LEU A 71 -4.98 15.67 4.82
N THR A 72 -4.27 15.35 5.91
CA THR A 72 -2.82 15.49 6.02
C THR A 72 -2.16 14.12 6.15
N GLY A 73 -1.01 13.97 5.52
CA GLY A 73 -0.27 12.71 5.50
C GLY A 73 1.22 12.87 5.79
N PRO A 74 1.98 11.77 5.71
CA PRO A 74 3.40 11.78 5.99
C PRO A 74 4.15 12.65 4.98
N GLY A 75 5.30 13.20 5.41
CA GLY A 75 6.13 14.04 4.56
C GLY A 75 5.56 15.41 4.27
N GLY A 76 4.68 15.92 5.11
CA GLY A 76 4.08 17.24 4.93
C GLY A 76 2.99 17.29 3.86
N ARG A 77 2.50 16.14 3.40
CA ARG A 77 1.41 16.08 2.43
C ARG A 77 0.13 16.64 3.03
N SER A 78 -0.56 17.48 2.28
CA SER A 78 -1.82 18.10 2.72
C SER A 78 -2.75 18.23 1.52
N VAL A 79 -3.97 17.72 1.66
CA VAL A 79 -5.00 17.79 0.63
C VAL A 79 -6.26 18.40 1.24
N PRO A 80 -6.67 19.60 0.81
CA PRO A 80 -7.96 20.13 1.21
C PRO A 80 -9.10 19.22 0.75
N LEU A 81 -10.07 18.97 1.62
CA LEU A 81 -11.18 18.05 1.29
C LEU A 81 -11.97 18.50 0.06
N ASN A 82 -12.09 19.81 -0.16
CA ASN A 82 -12.77 20.34 -1.32
C ASN A 82 -11.99 20.19 -2.64
N GLN A 83 -10.72 19.76 -2.58
CA GLN A 83 -9.89 19.48 -3.75
C GLN A 83 -9.85 18.00 -4.13
N ILE A 84 -10.52 17.14 -3.39
CA ILE A 84 -10.59 15.72 -3.71
C ILE A 84 -11.63 15.50 -4.80
N ALA A 85 -11.20 14.90 -5.92
CA ALA A 85 -12.08 14.56 -7.03
C ALA A 85 -12.69 13.17 -6.87
N ALA A 86 -11.90 12.20 -6.41
CA ALA A 86 -12.33 10.82 -6.26
C ALA A 86 -11.54 10.10 -5.16
N VAL A 87 -12.16 9.08 -4.56
CA VAL A 87 -11.53 8.18 -3.60
C VAL A 87 -11.77 6.76 -4.08
N ASN A 88 -10.68 6.02 -4.31
CA ASN A 88 -10.73 4.65 -4.83
C ASN A 88 -10.05 3.69 -3.86
N THR A 89 -10.47 2.44 -3.86
CA THR A 89 -9.80 1.38 -3.11
C THR A 89 -8.97 0.51 -4.05
N MET A 90 -7.76 0.14 -3.61
CA MET A 90 -6.84 -0.72 -4.35
C MET A 90 -6.21 -1.73 -3.37
N GLY A 91 -6.80 -2.93 -3.25
CA GLY A 91 -6.37 -3.89 -2.25
C GLY A 91 -6.54 -3.33 -0.84
N SER A 92 -5.45 -3.20 -0.08
CA SER A 92 -5.43 -2.56 1.25
C SER A 92 -5.16 -1.06 1.19
N PHE A 93 -5.02 -0.49 -0.01
CA PHE A 93 -4.71 0.92 -0.20
C PHE A 93 -5.97 1.72 -0.54
N VAL A 94 -5.98 2.98 -0.11
CA VAL A 94 -7.01 3.95 -0.50
C VAL A 94 -6.33 5.05 -1.30
N GLN A 95 -6.76 5.24 -2.54
CA GLN A 95 -6.21 6.25 -3.43
C GLN A 95 -7.05 7.52 -3.39
N ILE A 96 -6.41 8.64 -3.12
CA ILE A 96 -7.01 9.96 -3.19
C ILE A 96 -6.58 10.61 -4.50
N VAL A 97 -7.54 10.97 -5.33
CA VAL A 97 -7.30 11.69 -6.59
C VAL A 97 -7.79 13.12 -6.42
N THR A 98 -6.90 14.10 -6.60
CA THR A 98 -7.27 15.52 -6.50
C THR A 98 -7.82 16.05 -7.81
N LYS A 99 -8.49 17.20 -7.75
CA LYS A 99 -9.00 17.89 -8.94
C LYS A 99 -7.88 18.36 -9.88
N GLY A 100 -6.67 18.56 -9.32
CA GLY A 100 -5.48 18.90 -10.09
C GLY A 100 -4.77 17.70 -10.73
N GLY A 101 -5.24 16.47 -10.50
CA GLY A 101 -4.67 15.25 -11.05
C GLY A 101 -3.62 14.59 -10.18
N ASP A 102 -3.31 15.11 -9.00
CA ASP A 102 -2.40 14.48 -8.05
C ASP A 102 -3.04 13.27 -7.41
N LYS A 103 -2.22 12.26 -7.10
CA LYS A 103 -2.67 11.02 -6.47
C LYS A 103 -1.87 10.75 -5.21
N HIS A 104 -2.57 10.41 -4.15
CA HIS A 104 -1.99 10.04 -2.86
C HIS A 104 -2.51 8.69 -2.42
N LEU A 105 -1.68 7.90 -1.73
CA LEU A 105 -2.07 6.58 -1.24
C LEU A 105 -2.05 6.57 0.28
N ILE A 106 -3.18 6.18 0.85
CA ILE A 106 -3.28 5.80 2.26
C ILE A 106 -3.07 4.29 2.29
N LYS A 107 -1.92 3.85 2.80
CA LYS A 107 -1.46 2.46 2.67
C LYS A 107 -1.89 1.59 3.85
N TYR A 108 -2.04 0.29 3.59
CA TYR A 108 -2.19 -0.76 4.60
C TYR A 108 -3.36 -0.55 5.56
N GLN A 109 -4.51 -0.19 5.01
CA GLN A 109 -5.74 -0.04 5.80
C GLN A 109 -6.35 -1.40 6.12
N ALA A 110 -6.80 -1.59 7.36
CA ALA A 110 -7.49 -2.81 7.77
C ALA A 110 -8.83 -2.95 7.04
N ASP A 111 -9.53 -1.83 6.87
CA ASP A 111 -10.81 -1.76 6.15
C ASP A 111 -10.79 -0.58 5.17
N PRO A 112 -10.27 -0.78 3.95
CA PRO A 112 -10.20 0.30 2.96
C PRO A 112 -11.57 0.88 2.60
N ALA A 113 -12.61 0.07 2.59
CA ALA A 113 -13.98 0.54 2.30
C ALA A 113 -14.48 1.50 3.37
N ALA A 114 -14.19 1.24 4.64
CA ALA A 114 -14.55 2.13 5.74
C ALA A 114 -13.77 3.45 5.68
N THR A 115 -12.48 3.40 5.34
CA THR A 115 -11.65 4.60 5.14
C THR A 115 -12.19 5.44 4.00
N LYS A 116 -12.50 4.83 2.86
CA LYS A 116 -13.10 5.50 1.72
C LYS A 116 -14.43 6.18 2.11
N ALA A 117 -15.31 5.45 2.79
CA ALA A 117 -16.61 5.96 3.19
C ALA A 117 -16.48 7.16 4.16
N ALA A 118 -15.54 7.11 5.09
CA ALA A 118 -15.27 8.21 6.02
C ALA A 118 -14.82 9.47 5.29
N ILE A 119 -13.93 9.35 4.32
CA ILE A 119 -13.43 10.47 3.52
C ILE A 119 -14.56 11.03 2.63
N GLU A 120 -15.33 10.18 1.97
CA GLU A 120 -16.44 10.61 1.12
C GLU A 120 -17.50 11.37 1.91
N ARG A 121 -17.80 10.95 3.13
CA ARG A 121 -18.73 11.67 4.01
C ARG A 121 -18.21 13.05 4.38
N ALA A 122 -16.90 13.18 4.60
CA ALA A 122 -16.29 14.47 4.91
C ALA A 122 -16.23 15.41 3.71
N MET A 123 -16.24 14.87 2.49
CA MET A 123 -16.27 15.63 1.24
C MET A 123 -17.66 16.21 0.93
N ALA A 124 -18.69 15.56 1.43
CA ALA A 124 -20.08 15.92 1.14
C ALA A 124 -20.53 17.22 1.79
#